data_3c429a3677a26fe763d8190df23a5d7a
#
_entry.id   3c429a3677a26fe763d8190df23a5d7a
#
_cell.length_a   1.000
_cell.length_b   1.000
_cell.length_c   1.000
_cell.angle_alpha   90.00
_cell.angle_beta   90.00
_cell.angle_gamma   90.00
#
_symmetry.space_group_name_H-M   'P 1'
#
loop_
_entity.id
_entity.type
_entity.pdbx_description
1 polymer ?
#
loop_
_entity_poly.entity_id
_entity_poly.type
_entity_poly.pdbx_seq_one_letter_code
_entity_poly.pdbx_strand_id
1 'polypeptide(L)'
;MKRFREIIIALAIIIIIVLIQLIIFKTGTEVKISESNSTNTLIEDVKISEEQKLENEKIYSMQTGTSFAKIGNIIIYNNSTDNIFKYDCKEEKLDLLYSMEDGVNKLYFDGEYVYAMPNYYRGKGIYKIDLQGNAEKIYAGASIQLWLTSDKIYFTDQIGYDKINGTPQGNLCVMNKDGSNKQTIIENVKNYFKIHNNTIYYTDLTSRSIYSANIDGTNKKELAKGRTYISNVDDNCLTYVDFADNEAYRVIYLDTNENHKLGMFGNDVFSANGNYVFTRKGTDGNNIEKEFSLYKINPENNTEEIVWKAHGGFERLAYIDDEFAYFTSGQSTYKVNLETGEETDLPKRYYYFLNGYGYTFGDINGKIKTVEICELKTSEVIEVEI
;
A
#
# COMPACT_ATOMS: atom_id res chain seq x y z
N MET A 1 -34.06 38.07 -24.95
CA MET A 1 -32.89 37.84 -24.09
C MET A 1 -33.19 36.96 -22.87
N LYS A 2 -34.29 37.17 -22.12
CA LYS A 2 -34.60 36.36 -20.91
C LYS A 2 -34.78 34.87 -21.19
N ARG A 3 -35.57 34.48 -22.20
CA ARG A 3 -35.79 33.08 -22.61
C ARG A 3 -34.50 32.36 -23.09
N PHE A 4 -33.57 33.07 -23.72
CA PHE A 4 -32.29 32.49 -24.17
C PHE A 4 -31.37 32.16 -22.99
N ARG A 5 -31.42 32.97 -21.96
CA ARG A 5 -30.65 32.77 -20.73
C ARG A 5 -31.19 31.54 -19.91
N GLU A 6 -32.49 31.37 -19.91
CA GLU A 6 -33.18 30.22 -19.26
C GLU A 6 -32.83 28.90 -19.96
N ILE A 7 -32.77 28.89 -21.31
CA ILE A 7 -32.35 27.73 -22.09
C ILE A 7 -30.88 27.37 -21.83
N ILE A 8 -29.98 28.34 -21.74
CA ILE A 8 -28.55 28.09 -21.43
C ILE A 8 -28.41 27.49 -20.04
N ILE A 9 -29.16 28.00 -19.04
CA ILE A 9 -29.11 27.47 -17.68
C ILE A 9 -29.65 26.03 -17.63
N ALA A 10 -30.73 25.74 -18.33
CA ALA A 10 -31.29 24.39 -18.42
C ALA A 10 -30.31 23.41 -19.07
N LEU A 11 -29.66 23.81 -20.17
CA LEU A 11 -28.60 23.00 -20.82
C LEU A 11 -27.38 22.77 -19.92
N ALA A 12 -26.95 23.78 -19.17
CA ALA A 12 -25.85 23.63 -18.22
C ALA A 12 -26.18 22.63 -17.09
N ILE A 13 -27.41 22.67 -16.58
CA ILE A 13 -27.88 21.71 -15.56
C ILE A 13 -27.92 20.29 -16.11
N ILE A 14 -28.39 20.10 -17.34
CA ILE A 14 -28.42 18.78 -18.00
C ILE A 14 -26.97 18.25 -18.18
N ILE A 15 -26.05 19.08 -18.60
CA ILE A 15 -24.62 18.69 -18.75
C ILE A 15 -24.02 18.30 -17.40
N ILE A 16 -24.33 19.04 -16.34
CA ILE A 16 -23.86 18.71 -14.98
C ILE A 16 -24.44 17.37 -14.51
N ILE A 17 -25.73 17.12 -14.74
CA ILE A 17 -26.37 15.85 -14.38
C ILE A 17 -25.73 14.68 -15.16
N VAL A 18 -25.47 14.84 -16.44
CA VAL A 18 -24.80 13.82 -17.26
C VAL A 18 -23.35 13.59 -16.80
N LEU A 19 -22.64 14.64 -16.43
CA LEU A 19 -21.28 14.51 -15.88
C LEU A 19 -21.28 13.81 -14.52
N ILE A 20 -22.24 14.11 -13.65
CA ILE A 20 -22.43 13.42 -12.37
C ILE A 20 -22.75 11.93 -12.62
N GLN A 21 -23.63 11.62 -13.56
CA GLN A 21 -23.94 10.22 -13.92
C GLN A 21 -22.73 9.49 -14.51
N LEU A 22 -21.91 10.16 -15.31
CA LEU A 22 -20.66 9.60 -15.84
C LEU A 22 -19.61 9.38 -14.74
N ILE A 23 -19.55 10.25 -13.75
CA ILE A 23 -18.68 10.08 -12.58
C ILE A 23 -19.19 8.91 -11.72
N ILE A 24 -20.49 8.82 -11.45
CA ILE A 24 -21.11 7.71 -10.70
C ILE A 24 -20.88 6.38 -11.44
N PHE A 25 -21.05 6.36 -12.76
CA PHE A 25 -20.80 5.16 -13.57
C PHE A 25 -19.31 4.75 -13.57
N LYS A 26 -18.40 5.73 -13.46
CA LYS A 26 -16.95 5.50 -13.40
C LYS A 26 -16.45 5.11 -12.01
N THR A 27 -17.17 5.51 -10.94
CA THR A 27 -16.78 5.24 -9.54
C THR A 27 -17.56 4.08 -8.90
N GLY A 28 -18.56 3.52 -9.58
CA GLY A 28 -19.37 2.40 -9.07
C GLY A 28 -20.18 2.70 -7.80
N THR A 29 -20.42 3.98 -7.48
CA THR A 29 -21.13 4.39 -6.28
C THR A 29 -22.61 4.64 -6.61
N GLU A 30 -23.55 3.85 -6.07
CA GLU A 30 -24.99 4.14 -6.15
C GLU A 30 -25.36 5.24 -5.14
N VAL A 31 -25.62 6.44 -5.64
CA VAL A 31 -26.19 7.51 -4.83
C VAL A 31 -27.73 7.41 -4.88
N LYS A 32 -28.36 6.96 -3.82
CA LYS A 32 -29.80 7.07 -3.62
C LYS A 32 -30.13 8.47 -3.07
N ILE A 33 -30.79 9.29 -3.89
CA ILE A 33 -31.33 10.57 -3.43
C ILE A 33 -32.73 10.27 -2.84
N SER A 34 -32.87 10.38 -1.52
CA SER A 34 -34.17 10.42 -0.86
C SER A 34 -34.49 11.84 -0.43
N GLU A 35 -35.60 12.41 -0.92
CA GLU A 35 -36.13 13.64 -0.39
C GLU A 35 -36.70 13.41 1.02
N SER A 36 -36.09 13.98 2.06
CA SER A 36 -36.79 14.27 3.30
C SER A 36 -36.08 15.39 4.07
N ASN A 37 -36.85 16.42 4.41
CA ASN A 37 -36.52 17.48 5.31
C ASN A 37 -36.28 16.96 6.73
N SER A 38 -35.04 16.93 7.18
CA SER A 38 -34.64 17.23 8.58
C SER A 38 -33.13 17.07 8.72
N THR A 39 -32.52 18.03 9.36
CA THR A 39 -31.12 18.12 9.77
C THR A 39 -30.75 16.97 10.72
N ASN A 40 -30.29 15.88 10.15
CA ASN A 40 -29.44 14.89 10.79
C ASN A 40 -28.62 14.26 9.66
N THR A 41 -27.35 14.62 9.56
CA THR A 41 -26.39 14.01 8.65
C THR A 41 -26.10 12.62 9.17
N LEU A 42 -26.89 11.64 8.73
CA LEU A 42 -26.51 10.24 8.81
C LEU A 42 -25.39 10.06 7.79
N ILE A 43 -24.19 9.80 8.26
CA ILE A 43 -23.10 9.25 7.44
C ILE A 43 -23.60 7.84 7.07
N GLU A 44 -24.14 7.68 5.85
CA GLU A 44 -24.43 6.34 5.33
C GLU A 44 -23.08 5.62 5.18
N ASP A 45 -22.95 4.46 5.79
CA ASP A 45 -21.85 3.53 5.57
C ASP A 45 -21.69 3.31 4.05
N VAL A 46 -20.63 3.88 3.46
CA VAL A 46 -20.29 3.65 2.06
C VAL A 46 -19.77 2.22 1.95
N LYS A 47 -20.69 1.29 1.74
CA LYS A 47 -20.34 -0.12 1.57
C LYS A 47 -19.59 -0.27 0.27
N ILE A 48 -18.28 -0.56 0.36
CA ILE A 48 -17.43 -0.83 -0.80
C ILE A 48 -18.05 -1.96 -1.63
N SER A 49 -18.26 -1.75 -2.94
CA SER A 49 -18.81 -2.76 -3.83
C SER A 49 -17.87 -3.97 -3.96
N GLU A 50 -18.41 -5.15 -4.30
CA GLU A 50 -17.57 -6.34 -4.53
C GLU A 50 -16.57 -6.12 -5.68
N GLU A 51 -16.96 -5.35 -6.70
CA GLU A 51 -16.06 -4.97 -7.79
C GLU A 51 -14.90 -4.09 -7.30
N GLN A 52 -15.17 -3.12 -6.44
CA GLN A 52 -14.14 -2.27 -5.84
C GLN A 52 -13.21 -3.06 -4.91
N LYS A 53 -13.76 -4.01 -4.13
CA LYS A 53 -12.94 -4.90 -3.30
C LYS A 53 -11.99 -5.72 -4.16
N LEU A 54 -12.48 -6.30 -5.25
CA LEU A 54 -11.66 -7.10 -6.17
C LEU A 54 -10.57 -6.25 -6.82
N GLU A 55 -10.86 -5.01 -7.21
CA GLU A 55 -9.87 -4.11 -7.78
C GLU A 55 -8.81 -3.71 -6.74
N ASN A 56 -9.21 -3.43 -5.49
CA ASN A 56 -8.28 -3.16 -4.39
C ASN A 56 -7.36 -4.35 -4.10
N GLU A 57 -7.90 -5.57 -4.09
CA GLU A 57 -7.12 -6.81 -3.93
C GLU A 57 -6.10 -6.96 -5.04
N LYS A 58 -6.50 -6.67 -6.28
CA LYS A 58 -5.64 -6.73 -7.44
C LYS A 58 -4.51 -5.70 -7.37
N ILE A 59 -4.84 -4.45 -7.06
CA ILE A 59 -3.85 -3.38 -6.87
C ILE A 59 -2.86 -3.77 -5.78
N TYR A 60 -3.34 -4.20 -4.60
CA TYR A 60 -2.48 -4.64 -3.51
C TYR A 60 -1.56 -5.78 -3.94
N SER A 61 -2.11 -6.84 -4.50
CA SER A 61 -1.38 -8.05 -4.85
C SER A 61 -0.35 -7.85 -5.97
N MET A 62 -0.61 -6.91 -6.89
CA MET A 62 0.30 -6.58 -7.99
C MET A 62 1.41 -5.61 -7.59
N GLN A 63 1.23 -4.81 -6.55
CA GLN A 63 2.08 -3.65 -6.29
C GLN A 63 2.80 -3.67 -4.94
N THR A 64 2.25 -4.36 -3.94
CA THR A 64 2.79 -4.24 -2.58
C THR A 64 3.97 -5.17 -2.31
N GLY A 65 4.07 -6.33 -2.94
CA GLY A 65 5.19 -7.26 -2.77
C GLY A 65 5.47 -7.65 -1.32
N THR A 66 4.63 -8.54 -0.78
CA THR A 66 4.73 -9.05 0.59
C THR A 66 4.86 -10.57 0.59
N SER A 67 4.73 -11.21 1.73
CA SER A 67 4.58 -12.67 1.82
C SER A 67 3.14 -13.14 1.59
N PHE A 68 2.24 -12.23 1.23
CA PHE A 68 0.81 -12.48 1.07
C PHE A 68 0.26 -11.71 -0.12
N ALA A 69 -0.59 -12.35 -0.92
CA ALA A 69 -1.34 -11.74 -2.00
C ALA A 69 -2.72 -12.42 -2.11
N LYS A 70 -3.77 -11.66 -2.42
CA LYS A 70 -5.14 -12.18 -2.54
C LYS A 70 -5.86 -11.48 -3.69
N ILE A 71 -6.50 -12.27 -4.55
CA ILE A 71 -7.43 -11.78 -5.56
C ILE A 71 -8.64 -12.74 -5.62
N GLY A 72 -9.82 -12.25 -5.35
CA GLY A 72 -11.05 -13.03 -5.29
C GLY A 72 -10.94 -14.17 -4.26
N ASN A 73 -11.16 -15.39 -4.71
CA ASN A 73 -11.10 -16.56 -3.83
C ASN A 73 -9.67 -17.13 -3.65
N ILE A 74 -8.68 -16.63 -4.36
CA ILE A 74 -7.33 -17.18 -4.32
C ILE A 74 -6.43 -16.36 -3.41
N ILE A 75 -5.86 -17.02 -2.41
CA ILE A 75 -4.80 -16.49 -1.55
C ILE A 75 -3.49 -17.19 -1.90
N ILE A 76 -2.46 -16.39 -2.14
CA ILE A 76 -1.07 -16.85 -2.33
C ILE A 76 -0.25 -16.34 -1.16
N TYR A 77 0.47 -17.21 -0.50
CA TYR A 77 1.29 -16.78 0.64
C TYR A 77 2.54 -17.63 0.83
N ASN A 78 3.49 -17.07 1.55
CA ASN A 78 4.72 -17.73 1.99
C ASN A 78 4.77 -17.68 3.53
N ASN A 79 5.06 -18.83 4.14
CA ASN A 79 5.13 -18.96 5.61
C ASN A 79 6.54 -18.75 6.18
N SER A 80 7.31 -17.85 5.60
CA SER A 80 8.71 -17.57 5.98
C SER A 80 9.69 -18.73 5.68
N THR A 81 9.29 -19.66 4.80
CA THR A 81 10.11 -20.77 4.32
C THR A 81 10.38 -20.63 2.83
N ASP A 82 10.89 -21.69 2.23
CA ASP A 82 11.13 -21.79 0.80
C ASP A 82 9.85 -22.09 -0.01
N ASN A 83 8.70 -22.24 0.66
CA ASN A 83 7.46 -22.71 0.08
C ASN A 83 6.46 -21.57 -0.19
N ILE A 84 5.82 -21.65 -1.35
CA ILE A 84 4.69 -20.82 -1.75
C ILE A 84 3.45 -21.69 -1.76
N PHE A 85 2.41 -21.25 -1.08
CA PHE A 85 1.13 -21.94 -0.96
C PHE A 85 0.04 -21.18 -1.69
N LYS A 86 -0.92 -21.94 -2.21
CA LYS A 86 -2.19 -21.43 -2.74
C LYS A 86 -3.33 -21.97 -1.88
N TYR A 87 -4.17 -21.09 -1.39
CA TYR A 87 -5.42 -21.42 -0.74
C TYR A 87 -6.60 -20.91 -1.57
N ASP A 88 -7.52 -21.80 -1.92
CA ASP A 88 -8.77 -21.48 -2.58
C ASP A 88 -9.89 -21.39 -1.53
N CYS A 89 -10.37 -20.17 -1.25
CA CYS A 89 -11.40 -19.92 -0.24
C CYS A 89 -12.77 -20.55 -0.59
N LYS A 90 -13.03 -20.80 -1.88
CA LYS A 90 -14.30 -21.38 -2.33
C LYS A 90 -14.31 -22.90 -2.19
N GLU A 91 -13.16 -23.52 -2.48
CA GLU A 91 -12.98 -24.98 -2.40
C GLU A 91 -12.45 -25.40 -1.02
N GLU A 92 -12.12 -24.43 -0.16
CA GLU A 92 -11.48 -24.65 1.15
C GLU A 92 -10.22 -25.53 1.05
N LYS A 93 -9.45 -25.32 -0.02
CA LYS A 93 -8.34 -26.18 -0.38
C LYS A 93 -7.00 -25.47 -0.33
N LEU A 94 -6.05 -26.07 0.39
CA LEU A 94 -4.67 -25.64 0.46
C LEU A 94 -3.78 -26.55 -0.40
N ASP A 95 -3.02 -25.97 -1.30
CA ASP A 95 -2.03 -26.63 -2.12
C ASP A 95 -0.64 -26.01 -1.90
N LEU A 96 0.41 -26.85 -1.87
CA LEU A 96 1.77 -26.39 -2.09
C LEU A 96 1.90 -26.04 -3.58
N LEU A 97 2.04 -24.75 -3.87
CA LEU A 97 2.13 -24.26 -5.25
C LEU A 97 3.54 -24.44 -5.82
N TYR A 98 4.56 -24.01 -5.07
CA TYR A 98 5.95 -24.08 -5.53
C TYR A 98 6.93 -24.04 -4.35
N SER A 99 8.08 -24.73 -4.51
CA SER A 99 9.20 -24.67 -3.57
C SER A 99 10.39 -24.00 -4.24
N MET A 100 10.88 -22.90 -3.63
CA MET A 100 12.01 -22.12 -4.14
C MET A 100 13.24 -22.36 -3.23
N GLU A 101 14.26 -23.06 -3.73
CA GLU A 101 15.48 -23.42 -2.96
C GLU A 101 16.20 -22.20 -2.37
N ASP A 102 16.15 -21.06 -3.08
CA ASP A 102 16.76 -19.79 -2.64
C ASP A 102 15.90 -19.05 -1.59
N GLY A 103 14.79 -19.63 -1.14
CA GLY A 103 13.81 -19.00 -0.30
C GLY A 103 12.99 -17.92 -1.01
N VAL A 104 11.89 -17.50 -0.41
CA VAL A 104 10.99 -16.47 -0.95
C VAL A 104 11.14 -15.18 -0.15
N ASN A 105 11.35 -14.07 -0.84
CA ASN A 105 11.39 -12.74 -0.23
C ASN A 105 10.07 -11.98 -0.43
N LYS A 106 9.59 -11.92 -1.66
CA LYS A 106 8.39 -11.18 -2.03
C LYS A 106 7.56 -11.94 -3.04
N LEU A 107 6.25 -11.83 -2.90
CA LEU A 107 5.24 -12.35 -3.80
C LEU A 107 4.42 -11.21 -4.38
N TYR A 108 4.05 -11.38 -5.65
CA TYR A 108 3.11 -10.54 -6.36
C TYR A 108 2.17 -11.47 -7.13
N PHE A 109 0.90 -11.10 -7.25
CA PHE A 109 -0.10 -11.91 -7.91
C PHE A 109 -0.98 -11.04 -8.80
N ASP A 110 -1.20 -11.44 -10.05
CA ASP A 110 -2.01 -10.68 -11.01
C ASP A 110 -3.37 -11.33 -11.31
N GLY A 111 -3.68 -12.41 -10.59
CA GLY A 111 -4.91 -13.21 -10.78
C GLY A 111 -4.69 -14.46 -11.63
N GLU A 112 -3.64 -14.51 -12.43
CA GLU A 112 -3.28 -15.63 -13.30
C GLU A 112 -1.93 -16.24 -12.92
N TYR A 113 -0.94 -15.39 -12.65
CA TYR A 113 0.43 -15.79 -12.31
C TYR A 113 0.92 -15.17 -11.00
N VAL A 114 1.69 -15.95 -10.27
CA VAL A 114 2.48 -15.49 -9.15
C VAL A 114 3.87 -15.08 -9.64
N TYR A 115 4.31 -13.89 -9.29
CA TYR A 115 5.67 -13.44 -9.54
C TYR A 115 6.42 -13.46 -8.21
N ALA A 116 7.43 -14.31 -8.11
CA ALA A 116 8.19 -14.52 -6.90
C ALA A 116 9.63 -14.01 -7.05
N MET A 117 10.11 -13.39 -6.00
CA MET A 117 11.50 -12.99 -5.88
C MET A 117 12.18 -13.83 -4.80
N PRO A 118 13.37 -14.41 -5.06
CA PRO A 118 14.11 -15.16 -4.07
C PRO A 118 14.59 -14.28 -2.92
N ASN A 119 14.97 -14.95 -1.84
CA ASN A 119 15.63 -14.28 -0.74
C ASN A 119 16.93 -13.64 -1.24
N TYR A 120 17.04 -12.35 -1.02
CA TYR A 120 18.10 -11.49 -1.51
C TYR A 120 19.53 -11.99 -1.25
N TYR A 121 19.75 -12.68 -0.12
CA TYR A 121 21.07 -13.22 0.24
C TYR A 121 21.35 -14.61 -0.33
N ARG A 122 20.32 -15.31 -0.83
CA ARG A 122 20.41 -16.71 -1.28
C ARG A 122 20.33 -16.83 -2.79
N GLY A 123 19.55 -15.98 -3.46
CA GLY A 123 19.30 -16.13 -4.87
C GLY A 123 19.04 -14.84 -5.62
N LYS A 124 18.95 -14.98 -6.95
CA LYS A 124 18.65 -13.90 -7.88
C LYS A 124 17.61 -14.35 -8.87
N GLY A 125 16.80 -13.42 -9.32
CA GLY A 125 15.85 -13.66 -10.40
C GLY A 125 14.46 -13.14 -10.09
N ILE A 126 13.63 -13.23 -11.11
CA ILE A 126 12.18 -13.07 -11.04
C ILE A 126 11.61 -14.34 -11.63
N TYR A 127 10.76 -15.02 -10.86
CA TYR A 127 10.10 -16.24 -11.27
C TYR A 127 8.63 -15.94 -11.56
N LYS A 128 8.12 -16.43 -12.67
CA LYS A 128 6.72 -16.47 -13.03
C LYS A 128 6.19 -17.88 -12.82
N ILE A 129 5.14 -18.04 -12.03
CA ILE A 129 4.60 -19.33 -11.60
C ILE A 129 3.11 -19.33 -11.89
N ASP A 130 2.62 -20.33 -12.63
CA ASP A 130 1.17 -20.50 -12.84
C ASP A 130 0.48 -21.10 -11.60
N LEU A 131 -0.85 -21.09 -11.57
CA LEU A 131 -1.63 -21.66 -10.45
C LEU A 131 -1.61 -23.20 -10.39
N GLN A 132 -0.91 -23.86 -11.32
CA GLN A 132 -0.62 -25.31 -11.33
C GLN A 132 0.79 -25.61 -10.79
N GLY A 133 1.62 -24.58 -10.52
CA GLY A 133 2.96 -24.73 -9.97
C GLY A 133 4.08 -24.84 -11.01
N ASN A 134 3.78 -24.64 -12.31
CA ASN A 134 4.82 -24.56 -13.32
C ASN A 134 5.52 -23.20 -13.22
N ALA A 135 6.85 -23.22 -13.07
CA ALA A 135 7.65 -22.02 -12.83
C ALA A 135 8.66 -21.79 -13.96
N GLU A 136 8.79 -20.53 -14.34
CA GLU A 136 9.78 -20.02 -15.28
C GLU A 136 10.58 -18.87 -14.66
N LYS A 137 11.90 -18.88 -14.82
CA LYS A 137 12.75 -17.75 -14.45
C LYS A 137 12.78 -16.75 -15.61
N ILE A 138 11.96 -15.70 -15.52
CA ILE A 138 11.82 -14.65 -16.57
C ILE A 138 12.89 -13.56 -16.50
N TYR A 139 13.64 -13.47 -15.38
CA TYR A 139 14.76 -12.57 -15.22
C TYR A 139 15.83 -13.22 -14.33
N ALA A 140 17.12 -13.12 -14.70
CA ALA A 140 18.20 -13.80 -13.98
C ALA A 140 19.02 -12.87 -13.06
N GLY A 141 18.91 -11.56 -13.22
CA GLY A 141 19.62 -10.57 -12.39
C GLY A 141 19.00 -10.40 -11.01
N ALA A 142 19.69 -9.67 -10.13
CA ALA A 142 19.14 -9.31 -8.84
C ALA A 142 18.11 -8.18 -8.98
N SER A 143 16.98 -8.30 -8.29
CA SER A 143 15.96 -7.28 -8.21
C SER A 143 15.58 -7.02 -6.76
N ILE A 144 15.20 -5.78 -6.44
CA ILE A 144 14.85 -5.37 -5.08
C ILE A 144 13.34 -5.22 -4.91
N GLN A 145 12.67 -4.79 -5.97
CA GLN A 145 11.23 -4.53 -5.99
C GLN A 145 10.67 -4.75 -7.37
N LEU A 146 9.44 -5.27 -7.42
CA LEU A 146 8.60 -5.28 -8.62
C LEU A 146 7.42 -4.35 -8.45
N TRP A 147 6.87 -3.97 -9.59
CA TRP A 147 5.57 -3.32 -9.72
C TRP A 147 4.92 -3.85 -10.98
N LEU A 148 3.80 -4.54 -10.82
CA LEU A 148 3.08 -5.13 -11.94
C LEU A 148 2.01 -4.15 -12.45
N THR A 149 1.85 -4.10 -13.76
CA THR A 149 0.68 -3.54 -14.44
C THR A 149 -0.06 -4.67 -15.17
N SER A 150 -1.08 -4.34 -15.94
CA SER A 150 -1.81 -5.34 -16.74
C SER A 150 -0.90 -6.11 -17.70
N ASP A 151 0.12 -5.46 -18.29
CA ASP A 151 0.96 -5.98 -19.37
C ASP A 151 2.48 -5.92 -19.12
N LYS A 152 2.94 -5.18 -18.10
CA LYS A 152 4.36 -4.94 -17.84
C LYS A 152 4.77 -5.27 -16.41
N ILE A 153 6.08 -5.45 -16.25
CA ILE A 153 6.79 -5.53 -14.99
C ILE A 153 7.77 -4.37 -14.93
N TYR A 154 7.61 -3.49 -13.97
CA TYR A 154 8.60 -2.49 -13.58
C TYR A 154 9.40 -3.04 -12.42
N PHE A 155 10.71 -2.88 -12.45
CA PHE A 155 11.56 -3.46 -11.40
C PHE A 155 12.89 -2.73 -11.27
N THR A 156 13.48 -2.84 -10.10
CA THR A 156 14.83 -2.32 -9.87
C THR A 156 15.84 -3.41 -10.23
N ASP A 157 16.56 -3.21 -11.33
CA ASP A 157 17.72 -4.04 -11.70
C ASP A 157 18.91 -3.61 -10.87
N GLN A 158 19.30 -4.43 -9.90
CA GLN A 158 20.34 -4.09 -8.95
C GLN A 158 21.72 -4.10 -9.61
N ILE A 159 22.44 -2.99 -9.53
CA ILE A 159 23.78 -2.82 -10.07
C ILE A 159 24.87 -2.81 -9.00
N GLY A 160 24.51 -2.68 -7.72
CA GLY A 160 25.47 -2.61 -6.62
C GLY A 160 24.86 -2.18 -5.31
N TYR A 161 25.73 -1.66 -4.46
CA TYR A 161 25.40 -1.12 -3.14
C TYR A 161 26.02 0.25 -2.94
N ASP A 162 25.31 1.13 -2.24
CA ASP A 162 25.88 2.38 -1.74
C ASP A 162 27.03 2.05 -0.78
N LYS A 163 28.22 2.57 -1.07
CA LYS A 163 29.43 2.32 -0.29
C LYS A 163 29.39 2.90 1.13
N ILE A 164 28.48 3.85 1.38
CA ILE A 164 28.40 4.56 2.66
C ILE A 164 27.50 3.80 3.64
N ASN A 165 26.34 3.32 3.19
CA ASN A 165 25.32 2.74 4.05
C ASN A 165 24.89 1.31 3.65
N GLY A 166 25.55 0.71 2.65
CA GLY A 166 25.26 -0.64 2.20
C GLY A 166 23.88 -0.80 1.52
N THR A 167 23.23 0.31 1.17
CA THR A 167 21.89 0.28 0.56
C THR A 167 21.97 -0.22 -0.88
N PRO A 168 21.14 -1.17 -1.31
CA PRO A 168 21.10 -1.61 -2.71
C PRO A 168 20.81 -0.46 -3.67
N GLN A 169 21.44 -0.48 -4.82
CA GLN A 169 21.34 0.50 -5.89
C GLN A 169 20.97 -0.19 -7.18
N GLY A 170 20.17 0.43 -8.00
CA GLY A 170 19.78 -0.16 -9.26
C GLY A 170 19.30 0.85 -10.29
N ASN A 171 19.01 0.33 -11.48
CA ASN A 171 18.31 1.05 -12.51
C ASN A 171 16.84 0.63 -12.50
N LEU A 172 15.93 1.56 -12.71
CA LEU A 172 14.54 1.22 -12.94
C LEU A 172 14.38 0.72 -14.37
N CYS A 173 13.96 -0.50 -14.49
CA CYS A 173 13.72 -1.20 -15.75
C CYS A 173 12.25 -1.54 -15.93
N VAL A 174 11.85 -1.70 -17.17
CA VAL A 174 10.55 -2.26 -17.58
C VAL A 174 10.76 -3.44 -18.52
N MET A 175 9.92 -4.46 -18.42
CA MET A 175 9.88 -5.60 -19.34
C MET A 175 8.46 -6.12 -19.51
N ASN A 176 8.22 -6.94 -20.51
CA ASN A 176 6.97 -7.69 -20.65
C ASN A 176 6.84 -8.74 -19.53
N LYS A 177 5.63 -9.22 -19.28
CA LYS A 177 5.35 -10.26 -18.27
C LYS A 177 5.95 -11.65 -18.59
N ASP A 178 6.48 -11.84 -19.79
CA ASP A 178 7.25 -13.01 -20.21
C ASP A 178 8.77 -12.83 -20.10
N GLY A 179 9.22 -11.69 -19.55
CA GLY A 179 10.64 -11.35 -19.44
C GLY A 179 11.25 -10.72 -20.68
N SER A 180 10.54 -10.65 -21.81
CA SER A 180 11.03 -10.07 -23.04
C SER A 180 11.06 -8.52 -23.02
N ASN A 181 11.77 -7.92 -23.97
CA ASN A 181 11.81 -6.47 -24.18
C ASN A 181 12.22 -5.64 -22.95
N LYS A 182 13.18 -6.15 -22.17
CA LYS A 182 13.74 -5.39 -21.05
C LYS A 182 14.39 -4.10 -21.51
N GLN A 183 14.03 -2.97 -20.89
CA GLN A 183 14.60 -1.65 -21.11
C GLN A 183 14.89 -0.96 -19.77
N THR A 184 15.96 -0.18 -19.71
CA THR A 184 16.22 0.75 -18.61
C THR A 184 15.51 2.07 -18.92
N ILE A 185 14.66 2.54 -18.02
CA ILE A 185 13.90 3.79 -18.14
C ILE A 185 14.43 4.92 -17.24
N ILE A 186 14.98 4.57 -16.08
CA ILE A 186 15.64 5.54 -15.18
C ILE A 186 16.89 4.88 -14.60
N GLU A 187 18.03 5.56 -14.72
CA GLU A 187 19.29 5.12 -14.12
C GLU A 187 19.46 5.66 -12.69
N ASN A 188 20.26 4.97 -11.88
CA ASN A 188 20.67 5.41 -10.56
C ASN A 188 19.49 5.66 -9.58
N VAL A 189 18.55 4.72 -9.53
CA VAL A 189 17.46 4.74 -8.55
C VAL A 189 17.93 4.12 -7.24
N LYS A 190 17.63 4.79 -6.12
CA LYS A 190 17.89 4.28 -4.78
C LYS A 190 16.76 3.39 -4.32
N ASN A 191 17.05 2.11 -4.09
CA ASN A 191 16.21 1.08 -3.46
C ASN A 191 14.80 0.88 -4.01
N TYR A 192 13.93 1.86 -3.82
CA TYR A 192 12.50 1.74 -4.02
C TYR A 192 11.96 2.86 -4.89
N PHE A 193 10.96 2.52 -5.65
CA PHE A 193 10.14 3.43 -6.41
C PHE A 193 8.66 3.14 -6.13
N LYS A 194 7.81 4.08 -6.45
CA LYS A 194 6.35 3.92 -6.45
C LYS A 194 5.83 4.34 -7.81
N ILE A 195 4.77 3.69 -8.26
CA ILE A 195 4.03 4.11 -9.44
C ILE A 195 2.61 4.42 -9.01
N HIS A 196 2.14 5.60 -9.34
CA HIS A 196 0.79 6.02 -9.05
C HIS A 196 0.28 6.91 -10.21
N ASN A 197 -0.91 6.64 -10.73
CA ASN A 197 -1.52 7.38 -11.85
C ASN A 197 -0.56 7.62 -13.02
N ASN A 198 0.11 6.55 -13.52
CA ASN A 198 1.10 6.61 -14.60
C ASN A 198 2.31 7.53 -14.34
N THR A 199 2.54 7.86 -13.09
CA THR A 199 3.70 8.64 -12.63
C THR A 199 4.60 7.76 -11.78
N ILE A 200 5.89 7.77 -12.06
CA ILE A 200 6.94 7.12 -11.27
C ILE A 200 7.45 8.13 -10.26
N TYR A 201 7.50 7.73 -8.99
CA TYR A 201 8.14 8.48 -7.89
C TYR A 201 9.34 7.69 -7.40
N TYR A 202 10.50 8.31 -7.34
CA TYR A 202 11.74 7.63 -6.97
C TYR A 202 12.74 8.58 -6.28
N THR A 203 13.67 8.00 -5.55
CA THR A 203 14.82 8.74 -5.03
C THR A 203 16.01 8.51 -5.95
N ASP A 204 16.58 9.58 -6.49
CA ASP A 204 17.82 9.54 -7.28
C ASP A 204 19.02 9.26 -6.35
N LEU A 205 19.88 8.34 -6.76
CA LEU A 205 20.99 7.91 -5.95
C LEU A 205 22.08 8.98 -5.78
N THR A 206 22.31 9.78 -6.80
CA THR A 206 23.39 10.77 -6.85
C THR A 206 23.01 12.01 -6.04
N SER A 207 21.87 12.62 -6.35
CA SER A 207 21.37 13.82 -5.66
C SER A 207 20.71 13.49 -4.33
N ARG A 208 20.25 12.25 -4.15
CA ARG A 208 19.42 11.78 -3.01
C ARG A 208 18.12 12.53 -2.86
N SER A 209 17.70 13.22 -3.91
CA SER A 209 16.44 13.95 -4.02
C SER A 209 15.32 13.05 -4.52
N ILE A 210 14.08 13.42 -4.22
CA ILE A 210 12.88 12.77 -4.75
C ILE A 210 12.52 13.41 -6.08
N TYR A 211 12.26 12.56 -7.05
CA TYR A 211 11.78 12.94 -8.39
C TYR A 211 10.46 12.25 -8.72
N SER A 212 9.68 12.92 -9.56
CA SER A 212 8.63 12.28 -10.35
C SER A 212 9.06 12.19 -11.82
N ALA A 213 8.53 11.22 -12.54
CA ALA A 213 8.68 11.07 -13.99
C ALA A 213 7.42 10.40 -14.56
N ASN A 214 7.18 10.55 -15.86
CA ASN A 214 6.18 9.74 -16.54
C ASN A 214 6.52 8.26 -16.46
N ILE A 215 5.54 7.39 -16.73
CA ILE A 215 5.70 5.93 -16.69
C ILE A 215 6.78 5.40 -17.67
N ASP A 216 7.12 6.15 -18.70
CA ASP A 216 8.20 5.89 -19.66
C ASP A 216 9.56 6.50 -19.26
N GLY A 217 9.65 7.12 -18.08
CA GLY A 217 10.87 7.77 -17.56
C GLY A 217 11.11 9.17 -18.07
N THR A 218 10.24 9.74 -18.92
CA THR A 218 10.34 11.12 -19.41
C THR A 218 9.81 12.14 -18.40
N ASN A 219 9.97 13.43 -18.68
CA ASN A 219 9.43 14.55 -17.88
C ASN A 219 9.83 14.52 -16.40
N LYS A 220 11.10 14.27 -16.13
CA LYS A 220 11.64 14.24 -14.77
C LYS A 220 11.50 15.59 -14.08
N LYS A 221 10.91 15.61 -12.88
CA LYS A 221 10.72 16.80 -12.04
C LYS A 221 11.21 16.50 -10.62
N GLU A 222 12.05 17.37 -10.07
CA GLU A 222 12.48 17.31 -8.67
C GLU A 222 11.33 17.79 -7.76
N LEU A 223 10.96 16.97 -6.77
CA LEU A 223 9.90 17.25 -5.81
C LEU A 223 10.45 17.65 -4.44
N ALA A 224 11.52 17.00 -3.97
CA ALA A 224 12.19 17.32 -2.71
C ALA A 224 13.69 17.12 -2.83
N LYS A 225 14.46 18.08 -2.28
CA LYS A 225 15.93 18.06 -2.29
C LYS A 225 16.48 17.37 -1.07
N GLY A 226 17.66 16.78 -1.27
CA GLY A 226 18.50 16.32 -0.18
C GLY A 226 18.38 14.83 0.10
N ARG A 227 18.73 14.44 1.31
CA ARG A 227 18.83 13.04 1.73
C ARG A 227 17.46 12.50 2.12
N THR A 228 16.69 11.99 1.13
CA THR A 228 15.29 11.62 1.30
C THR A 228 15.02 10.14 1.07
N TYR A 229 13.85 9.67 1.56
CA TYR A 229 13.35 8.32 1.35
C TYR A 229 11.81 8.36 1.25
N ILE A 230 11.24 7.90 0.12
CA ILE A 230 9.80 7.82 -0.10
C ILE A 230 9.19 6.74 0.78
N SER A 231 8.20 7.09 1.58
CA SER A 231 7.44 6.15 2.40
C SER A 231 6.18 5.67 1.67
N ASN A 232 5.32 6.60 1.25
CA ASN A 232 4.09 6.26 0.53
C ASN A 232 3.76 7.29 -0.55
N VAL A 233 2.91 6.90 -1.49
CA VAL A 233 2.26 7.76 -2.49
C VAL A 233 0.83 7.31 -2.65
N ASP A 234 -0.11 8.22 -2.58
CA ASP A 234 -1.53 8.02 -2.86
C ASP A 234 -2.06 9.09 -3.83
N ASP A 235 -3.38 9.17 -4.02
CA ASP A 235 -4.00 10.12 -4.96
C ASP A 235 -3.74 11.59 -4.61
N ASN A 236 -3.54 11.89 -3.34
CA ASN A 236 -3.48 13.25 -2.83
C ASN A 236 -2.05 13.67 -2.48
N CYS A 237 -1.23 12.73 -2.01
CA CYS A 237 0.07 13.10 -1.44
C CYS A 237 1.17 12.05 -1.60
N LEU A 238 2.40 12.53 -1.50
CA LEU A 238 3.61 11.75 -1.32
C LEU A 238 4.15 12.01 0.07
N THR A 239 4.36 10.95 0.86
CA THR A 239 5.00 11.06 2.17
C THR A 239 6.42 10.53 2.12
N TYR A 240 7.34 11.20 2.84
CA TYR A 240 8.75 10.85 2.81
C TYR A 240 9.49 11.23 4.10
N VAL A 241 10.65 10.61 4.30
CA VAL A 241 11.58 10.96 5.37
C VAL A 241 12.67 11.87 4.81
N ASP A 242 12.92 12.98 5.49
CA ASP A 242 14.00 13.93 5.20
C ASP A 242 15.13 13.77 6.23
N PHE A 243 16.16 13.01 5.85
CA PHE A 243 17.32 12.79 6.71
C PHE A 243 18.25 14.02 6.86
N ALA A 244 18.05 15.04 6.05
CA ALA A 244 18.78 16.30 6.19
C ALA A 244 18.15 17.22 7.26
N ASP A 245 16.85 17.03 7.56
CA ASP A 245 16.12 17.72 8.60
C ASP A 245 15.86 16.79 9.80
N ASN A 246 16.90 16.22 10.38
CA ASN A 246 16.86 15.35 11.57
C ASN A 246 15.82 14.22 11.45
N GLU A 247 15.77 13.56 10.29
CA GLU A 247 14.81 12.49 10.01
C GLU A 247 13.35 12.97 10.12
N ALA A 248 13.09 14.20 9.69
CA ALA A 248 11.75 14.73 9.67
C ALA A 248 10.86 13.94 8.72
N TYR A 249 9.64 13.67 9.16
CA TYR A 249 8.60 13.12 8.31
C TYR A 249 7.86 14.27 7.60
N ARG A 250 7.70 14.15 6.28
CA ARG A 250 7.14 15.22 5.45
C ARG A 250 6.08 14.69 4.49
N VAL A 251 5.18 15.57 4.09
CA VAL A 251 4.17 15.35 3.04
C VAL A 251 4.33 16.38 1.93
N ILE A 252 4.20 15.93 0.68
CA ILE A 252 4.04 16.78 -0.49
C ILE A 252 2.63 16.53 -1.02
N TYR A 253 1.78 17.54 -1.06
CA TYR A 253 0.49 17.46 -1.72
C TYR A 253 0.69 17.53 -3.23
N LEU A 254 0.17 16.53 -3.97
CA LEU A 254 0.50 16.35 -5.39
C LEU A 254 -0.16 17.37 -6.31
N ASP A 255 -1.27 17.94 -5.90
CA ASP A 255 -2.01 18.98 -6.63
C ASP A 255 -1.35 20.37 -6.51
N THR A 256 -0.93 20.75 -5.31
CA THR A 256 -0.34 22.07 -5.02
C THR A 256 1.19 22.07 -5.04
N ASN A 257 1.84 20.93 -4.88
CA ASN A 257 3.26 20.74 -4.59
C ASN A 257 3.72 21.41 -3.27
N GLU A 258 2.79 21.69 -2.37
CA GLU A 258 3.12 22.18 -1.03
C GLU A 258 3.78 21.06 -0.23
N ASN A 259 4.81 21.43 0.54
CA ASN A 259 5.63 20.51 1.33
C ASN A 259 5.60 20.87 2.80
N HIS A 260 5.02 20.02 3.62
CA HIS A 260 4.83 20.25 5.04
C HIS A 260 5.57 19.23 5.90
N LYS A 261 6.05 19.69 7.05
CA LYS A 261 6.66 18.82 8.07
C LYS A 261 5.56 18.25 8.95
N LEU A 262 5.47 16.91 9.04
CA LEU A 262 4.47 16.21 9.85
C LEU A 262 4.99 15.80 11.23
N GLY A 263 6.29 15.68 11.42
CA GLY A 263 6.88 15.24 12.68
C GLY A 263 8.29 14.69 12.50
N MET A 264 8.78 13.91 13.48
CA MET A 264 10.05 13.19 13.40
C MET A 264 9.79 11.75 12.94
N PHE A 265 10.80 11.14 12.30
CA PHE A 265 10.72 9.75 11.86
C PHE A 265 10.47 8.81 13.03
N GLY A 266 9.37 8.10 12.95
CA GLY A 266 9.06 6.94 13.79
C GLY A 266 8.73 5.76 12.87
N ASN A 267 8.81 4.54 13.35
CA ASN A 267 8.90 3.35 12.51
C ASN A 267 7.71 3.08 11.58
N ASP A 268 6.54 3.67 11.82
CA ASP A 268 5.35 3.35 11.03
C ASP A 268 4.55 4.63 10.76
N VAL A 269 4.57 5.07 9.53
CA VAL A 269 3.73 6.17 9.09
C VAL A 269 2.81 5.68 8.00
N PHE A 270 1.54 5.68 8.30
CA PHE A 270 0.48 5.51 7.33
C PHE A 270 -0.31 6.81 7.22
N SER A 271 -0.62 7.20 6.02
CA SER A 271 -1.64 8.19 5.81
C SER A 271 -2.85 7.52 5.18
N ALA A 272 -3.92 7.37 5.94
CA ALA A 272 -5.21 7.26 5.32
C ALA A 272 -5.58 8.68 4.88
N ASN A 273 -5.64 8.89 3.59
CA ASN A 273 -5.96 10.20 2.99
C ASN A 273 -5.04 11.36 3.44
N GLY A 274 -3.79 11.09 3.83
CA GLY A 274 -2.86 12.11 4.31
C GLY A 274 -3.13 12.67 5.71
N ASN A 275 -4.14 12.18 6.43
CA ASN A 275 -4.61 12.82 7.66
C ASN A 275 -4.13 12.19 8.96
N TYR A 276 -3.55 10.98 8.94
CA TYR A 276 -3.11 10.30 10.15
C TYR A 276 -1.64 9.88 10.08
N VAL A 277 -0.91 10.12 11.15
CA VAL A 277 0.50 9.74 11.30
C VAL A 277 0.73 9.07 12.62
N PHE A 278 1.31 7.86 12.60
CA PHE A 278 1.77 7.16 13.79
C PHE A 278 3.27 7.35 13.96
N THR A 279 3.69 8.14 14.93
CA THR A 279 5.10 8.52 15.14
C THR A 279 5.40 8.93 16.57
N ARG A 280 6.69 9.05 16.87
CA ARG A 280 7.18 9.74 18.07
C ARG A 280 7.57 11.16 17.70
N LYS A 281 7.20 12.13 18.53
CA LYS A 281 7.64 13.51 18.36
C LYS A 281 8.88 13.82 19.17
N GLY A 282 9.72 14.72 18.66
CA GLY A 282 10.84 15.32 19.37
C GLY A 282 11.06 16.74 18.90
N THR A 283 11.47 17.61 19.82
CA THR A 283 11.72 19.04 19.53
C THR A 283 13.16 19.29 19.08
N ASP A 284 14.06 18.41 19.46
CA ASP A 284 15.50 18.40 19.10
C ASP A 284 15.97 16.95 19.17
N GLY A 285 16.87 16.51 18.38
CA GLY A 285 17.30 15.11 18.28
C GLY A 285 17.69 14.40 19.61
N ASN A 286 17.60 15.09 20.76
CA ASN A 286 17.91 14.58 22.09
C ASN A 286 16.69 14.38 23.00
N ASN A 287 15.52 14.96 22.69
CA ASN A 287 14.29 14.88 23.47
C ASN A 287 13.15 14.25 22.67
N ILE A 288 13.38 13.06 22.14
CA ILE A 288 12.34 12.28 21.47
C ILE A 288 11.41 11.72 22.56
N GLU A 289 10.11 11.91 22.40
CA GLU A 289 9.11 11.23 23.24
C GLU A 289 9.36 9.73 23.21
N LYS A 290 9.29 9.08 24.36
CA LYS A 290 9.55 7.63 24.47
C LYS A 290 8.43 6.81 23.85
N GLU A 291 7.24 7.39 23.75
CA GLU A 291 6.01 6.73 23.34
C GLU A 291 5.59 7.17 21.95
N PHE A 292 5.13 6.20 21.15
CA PHE A 292 4.48 6.46 19.88
C PHE A 292 3.07 6.99 20.10
N SER A 293 2.60 7.85 19.22
CA SER A 293 1.23 8.33 19.23
C SER A 293 0.66 8.35 17.81
N LEU A 294 -0.65 8.11 17.71
CA LEU A 294 -1.40 8.35 16.49
C LEU A 294 -1.88 9.79 16.49
N TYR A 295 -1.46 10.54 15.49
CA TYR A 295 -1.84 11.93 15.30
C TYR A 295 -2.81 12.07 14.14
N LYS A 296 -3.85 12.87 14.33
CA LYS A 296 -4.67 13.41 13.25
C LYS A 296 -4.11 14.77 12.84
N ILE A 297 -3.90 14.95 11.53
CA ILE A 297 -3.33 16.19 10.99
C ILE A 297 -4.41 16.90 10.18
N ASN A 298 -4.57 18.20 10.42
CA ASN A 298 -5.36 19.03 9.54
C ASN A 298 -4.42 19.66 8.49
N PRO A 299 -4.53 19.29 7.22
CA PRO A 299 -3.63 19.77 6.17
C PRO A 299 -3.80 21.26 5.86
N GLU A 300 -4.99 21.84 6.10
CA GLU A 300 -5.27 23.25 5.79
C GLU A 300 -4.51 24.24 6.69
N ASN A 301 -4.37 23.90 7.97
CA ASN A 301 -3.72 24.77 8.96
C ASN A 301 -2.53 24.13 9.66
N ASN A 302 -2.16 22.92 9.26
CA ASN A 302 -1.05 22.14 9.81
C ASN A 302 -1.11 21.93 11.33
N THR A 303 -2.34 21.88 11.88
CA THR A 303 -2.55 21.54 13.30
C THR A 303 -2.62 20.03 13.47
N GLU A 304 -2.21 19.59 14.65
CA GLU A 304 -2.12 18.16 14.97
C GLU A 304 -2.84 17.88 16.28
N GLU A 305 -3.56 16.79 16.32
CA GLU A 305 -4.27 16.29 17.48
C GLU A 305 -3.84 14.86 17.79
N ILE A 306 -3.60 14.53 19.06
CA ILE A 306 -3.32 13.15 19.47
C ILE A 306 -4.64 12.41 19.57
N VAL A 307 -4.83 11.40 18.73
CA VAL A 307 -5.98 10.49 18.79
C VAL A 307 -5.74 9.41 19.83
N TRP A 308 -4.52 8.86 19.87
CA TRP A 308 -4.21 7.72 20.75
C TRP A 308 -2.71 7.67 21.06
N LYS A 309 -2.35 7.09 22.23
CA LYS A 309 -0.96 6.85 22.66
C LYS A 309 -0.70 5.38 22.83
N ALA A 310 0.41 4.91 22.26
CA ALA A 310 0.86 3.53 22.37
C ALA A 310 1.33 3.16 23.79
N HIS A 311 1.18 1.89 24.17
CA HIS A 311 1.44 1.44 25.54
C HIS A 311 2.91 1.12 25.84
N GLY A 312 3.73 0.76 24.85
CA GLY A 312 5.06 0.25 25.18
C GLY A 312 6.13 0.25 24.11
N GLY A 313 5.88 0.83 22.94
CA GLY A 313 6.91 1.04 21.91
C GLY A 313 7.21 -0.16 21.02
N PHE A 314 6.38 -1.20 21.05
CA PHE A 314 6.44 -2.34 20.11
C PHE A 314 5.24 -2.40 19.15
N GLU A 315 4.36 -1.42 19.27
CA GLU A 315 3.19 -1.28 18.43
C GLU A 315 3.58 -0.85 17.03
N ARG A 316 2.93 -1.41 16.02
CA ARG A 316 3.04 -1.05 14.63
C ARG A 316 1.65 -0.82 14.06
N LEU A 317 1.48 0.30 13.38
CA LEU A 317 0.28 0.54 12.60
C LEU A 317 0.30 -0.39 11.38
N ALA A 318 -0.65 -1.31 11.32
CA ALA A 318 -0.69 -2.33 10.29
C ALA A 318 -1.69 -2.01 9.18
N TYR A 319 -2.80 -1.36 9.53
CA TYR A 319 -3.86 -0.98 8.60
C TYR A 319 -4.66 0.18 9.17
N ILE A 320 -5.29 0.97 8.32
CA ILE A 320 -6.19 2.06 8.70
C ILE A 320 -7.33 2.13 7.66
N ASP A 321 -8.55 2.29 8.14
CA ASP A 321 -9.73 2.57 7.33
C ASP A 321 -10.35 3.92 7.73
N ASP A 322 -11.58 4.18 7.33
CA ASP A 322 -12.25 5.45 7.61
C ASP A 322 -12.64 5.63 9.08
N GLU A 323 -12.71 4.56 9.87
CA GLU A 323 -13.22 4.56 11.25
C GLU A 323 -12.17 4.12 12.27
N PHE A 324 -11.27 3.19 11.88
CA PHE A 324 -10.31 2.59 12.79
C PHE A 324 -8.88 2.55 12.26
N ALA A 325 -7.92 2.68 13.17
CA ALA A 325 -6.53 2.30 12.96
C ALA A 325 -6.27 0.95 13.65
N TYR A 326 -5.59 0.03 12.96
CA TYR A 326 -5.32 -1.34 13.43
C TYR A 326 -3.85 -1.50 13.72
N PHE A 327 -3.55 -1.93 14.94
CA PHE A 327 -2.20 -2.08 15.44
C PHE A 327 -1.87 -3.52 15.77
N THR A 328 -0.61 -3.89 15.52
CA THR A 328 -0.04 -5.15 15.99
C THR A 328 1.00 -4.88 17.07
N SER A 329 0.96 -5.64 18.17
CA SER A 329 1.93 -5.58 19.26
C SER A 329 2.22 -6.96 19.79
N GLY A 330 3.49 -7.40 19.73
CA GLY A 330 3.87 -8.71 20.26
C GLY A 330 2.99 -9.86 19.73
N GLN A 331 2.04 -10.31 20.52
CA GLN A 331 1.11 -11.41 20.19
C GLN A 331 -0.33 -10.93 19.96
N SER A 332 -0.59 -9.63 20.00
CA SER A 332 -1.92 -9.04 19.94
C SER A 332 -2.12 -8.23 18.67
N THR A 333 -3.38 -8.09 18.28
CA THR A 333 -3.86 -7.08 17.34
C THR A 333 -5.04 -6.36 18.00
N TYR A 334 -5.10 -5.06 17.87
CA TYR A 334 -6.19 -4.25 18.38
C TYR A 334 -6.53 -3.13 17.41
N LYS A 335 -7.72 -2.59 17.54
CA LYS A 335 -8.20 -1.45 16.77
C LYS A 335 -8.42 -0.25 17.67
N VAL A 336 -8.15 0.93 17.14
CA VAL A 336 -8.34 2.23 17.79
C VAL A 336 -9.33 3.04 16.97
N ASN A 337 -10.42 3.47 17.57
CA ASN A 337 -11.40 4.33 16.90
C ASN A 337 -10.78 5.71 16.64
N LEU A 338 -10.85 6.19 15.39
CA LEU A 338 -10.19 7.43 14.94
C LEU A 338 -10.84 8.71 15.48
N GLU A 339 -12.09 8.63 15.93
CA GLU A 339 -12.81 9.78 16.49
C GLU A 339 -12.67 9.85 18.01
N THR A 340 -12.79 8.69 18.70
CA THR A 340 -12.83 8.65 20.17
C THR A 340 -11.50 8.30 20.81
N GLY A 341 -10.58 7.67 20.06
CA GLY A 341 -9.34 7.10 20.60
C GLY A 341 -9.56 5.82 21.43
N GLU A 342 -10.78 5.26 21.44
CA GLU A 342 -11.10 4.06 22.17
C GLU A 342 -10.44 2.83 21.53
N GLU A 343 -9.79 2.02 22.37
CA GLU A 343 -9.09 0.80 21.97
C GLU A 343 -9.93 -0.44 22.21
N THR A 344 -9.87 -1.38 21.28
CA THR A 344 -10.54 -2.68 21.40
C THR A 344 -9.63 -3.79 20.89
N ASP A 345 -9.40 -4.81 21.71
CA ASP A 345 -8.65 -5.99 21.29
C ASP A 345 -9.38 -6.77 20.20
N LEU A 346 -8.63 -7.24 19.21
CA LEU A 346 -9.12 -8.26 18.28
C LEU A 346 -8.85 -9.66 18.83
N PRO A 347 -9.65 -10.67 18.42
CA PRO A 347 -9.61 -12.02 19.03
C PRO A 347 -8.24 -12.70 18.97
N LYS A 348 -7.44 -12.38 17.94
CA LYS A 348 -6.10 -12.97 17.72
C LYS A 348 -5.15 -11.97 17.08
N ARG A 349 -3.89 -12.36 16.93
CA ARG A 349 -2.91 -11.63 16.16
C ARG A 349 -3.09 -11.92 14.67
N TYR A 350 -3.28 -10.85 13.86
CA TYR A 350 -3.32 -10.92 12.40
C TYR A 350 -2.02 -10.38 11.83
N TYR A 351 -1.56 -10.96 10.74
CA TYR A 351 -0.29 -10.62 10.08
C TYR A 351 -0.48 -9.88 8.78
N TYR A 352 -1.64 -10.05 8.14
CA TYR A 352 -1.95 -9.45 6.85
C TYR A 352 -3.31 -8.78 6.92
N PHE A 353 -3.43 -7.62 6.29
CA PHE A 353 -4.63 -6.78 6.33
C PHE A 353 -4.99 -6.33 4.93
N LEU A 354 -6.24 -6.51 4.54
CA LEU A 354 -6.72 -6.14 3.21
C LEU A 354 -8.25 -5.99 3.23
N ASN A 355 -8.75 -4.90 2.68
CA ASN A 355 -10.19 -4.61 2.50
C ASN A 355 -11.03 -4.77 3.78
N GLY A 356 -10.53 -4.35 4.93
CA GLY A 356 -11.23 -4.48 6.19
C GLY A 356 -11.20 -5.87 6.81
N TYR A 357 -10.33 -6.77 6.31
CA TYR A 357 -10.11 -8.11 6.85
C TYR A 357 -8.68 -8.29 7.35
N GLY A 358 -8.53 -8.99 8.47
CA GLY A 358 -7.27 -9.50 8.99
C GLY A 358 -7.12 -10.99 8.68
N TYR A 359 -5.91 -11.43 8.31
CA TYR A 359 -5.61 -12.81 7.96
C TYR A 359 -4.49 -13.34 8.84
N THR A 360 -4.65 -14.57 9.34
CA THR A 360 -3.57 -15.32 9.98
C THR A 360 -3.64 -16.79 9.57
N PHE A 361 -2.51 -17.49 9.70
CA PHE A 361 -2.38 -18.88 9.31
C PHE A 361 -1.86 -19.67 10.50
N GLY A 362 -2.58 -20.72 10.88
CA GLY A 362 -2.17 -21.64 11.94
C GLY A 362 -1.18 -22.67 11.41
N ASP A 363 0.02 -22.69 11.95
CA ASP A 363 1.08 -23.65 11.60
C ASP A 363 1.29 -24.65 12.76
N ILE A 364 1.17 -25.94 12.46
CA ILE A 364 1.56 -26.99 13.37
C ILE A 364 2.64 -27.85 12.67
N ASN A 365 3.88 -27.79 13.17
CA ASN A 365 5.03 -28.54 12.65
C ASN A 365 5.39 -28.24 11.19
N GLY A 366 5.33 -26.97 10.76
CA GLY A 366 5.65 -26.56 9.39
C GLY A 366 4.55 -26.91 8.38
N LYS A 367 3.37 -27.32 8.84
CA LYS A 367 2.19 -27.52 7.98
C LYS A 367 1.08 -26.62 8.47
N ILE A 368 0.58 -25.78 7.58
CA ILE A 368 -0.57 -24.96 7.86
C ILE A 368 -1.80 -25.84 7.94
N LYS A 369 -2.56 -25.70 9.00
CA LYS A 369 -3.80 -26.44 9.25
C LYS A 369 -5.02 -25.57 9.31
N THR A 370 -4.85 -24.28 9.51
CA THR A 370 -5.98 -23.35 9.59
C THR A 370 -5.68 -22.04 8.88
N VAL A 371 -6.68 -21.50 8.22
CA VAL A 371 -6.72 -20.12 7.75
C VAL A 371 -7.80 -19.42 8.56
N GLU A 372 -7.43 -18.35 9.24
CA GLU A 372 -8.37 -17.53 9.97
C GLU A 372 -8.52 -16.17 9.29
N ILE A 373 -9.75 -15.77 9.06
CA ILE A 373 -10.13 -14.51 8.44
C ILE A 373 -11.00 -13.77 9.47
N CYS A 374 -10.61 -12.55 9.83
CA CYS A 374 -11.37 -11.71 10.75
C CYS A 374 -11.91 -10.50 10.00
N GLU A 375 -13.21 -10.27 10.07
CA GLU A 375 -13.78 -8.98 9.69
C GLU A 375 -13.41 -7.96 10.79
N LEU A 376 -12.59 -6.98 10.44
CA LEU A 376 -11.95 -6.09 11.41
C LEU A 376 -12.94 -5.18 12.15
N LYS A 377 -14.00 -4.72 11.48
CA LYS A 377 -15.01 -3.85 12.09
C LYS A 377 -15.83 -4.58 13.14
N THR A 378 -16.34 -5.76 12.83
CA THR A 378 -17.21 -6.55 13.70
C THR A 378 -16.42 -7.44 14.67
N SER A 379 -15.15 -7.70 14.38
CA SER A 379 -14.31 -8.70 15.08
C SER A 379 -14.83 -10.14 14.93
N GLU A 380 -15.65 -10.40 13.91
CA GLU A 380 -16.17 -11.72 13.59
C GLU A 380 -15.08 -12.56 12.91
N VAL A 381 -14.86 -13.78 13.42
CA VAL A 381 -13.80 -14.67 12.94
C VAL A 381 -14.41 -15.83 12.19
N ILE A 382 -13.89 -16.09 11.00
CA ILE A 382 -14.14 -17.28 10.21
C ILE A 382 -12.87 -18.14 10.28
N GLU A 383 -12.95 -19.27 10.93
CA GLU A 383 -11.84 -20.25 10.98
C GLU A 383 -12.14 -21.39 10.02
N VAL A 384 -11.19 -21.69 9.14
CA VAL A 384 -11.26 -22.80 8.20
C VAL A 384 -10.15 -23.78 8.53
N GLU A 385 -10.52 -24.98 9.02
CA GLU A 385 -9.60 -26.12 9.15
C GLU A 385 -9.27 -26.69 7.77
N ILE A 386 -8.00 -26.96 7.50
CA ILE A 386 -7.50 -27.46 6.21
C ILE A 386 -7.01 -28.92 6.34
#